data_03bc2960c74405199b73b36ec3f1ebdf
#
_entry.id   03bc2960c74405199b73b36ec3f1ebdf
#
_cell.length_a   1.000
_cell.length_b   1.000
_cell.length_c   1.000
_cell.angle_alpha   90.00
_cell.angle_beta   90.00
_cell.angle_gamma   90.00
#
_symmetry.space_group_name_H-M   'P 1'
#
loop_
_entity.id
_entity.type
_entity.pdbx_description
1 polymer ?
#
loop_
_entity_poly.entity_id
_entity_poly.type
_entity_poly.pdbx_seq_one_letter_code
_entity_poly.pdbx_strand_id
1 'polypeptide(L)'
;MNLGKAGLTALAILMLASQGTSAPAAATVSGKVTLSGTAPKAKPLDLSKEPECVKMHAAEPLQPENVVVGPGNMLRNVVVYISGGLADETPVPPNAVMYDQQGCHYTTHVLAFRVGQEVKISNSDPFSHNIHPIAKINREWNKIQLPGTPPFSYAYDREEFIPVKCNIHSWMQGYFVVLRTSHFAVTGEDGRFMLPDLPPGRYTITAWHESYGTQTQEITITGTESQTLNFVFTAKP
;
A
#
# COMPACT_ATOMS: atom_id res chain seq x y z
N MET A 1 -55.42 60.52 -36.15
CA MET A 1 -54.11 60.12 -36.66
C MET A 1 -53.12 60.26 -35.49
N ASN A 2 -52.84 59.18 -34.78
CA ASN A 2 -51.85 59.21 -33.69
C ASN A 2 -50.92 58.02 -33.91
N LEU A 3 -49.65 58.33 -34.23
CA LEU A 3 -48.60 57.36 -34.40
C LEU A 3 -48.08 56.89 -33.02
N GLY A 4 -48.22 55.64 -32.74
CA GLY A 4 -47.64 55.00 -31.56
C GLY A 4 -46.10 54.77 -31.72
N LYS A 5 -45.37 55.24 -30.75
CA LYS A 5 -43.92 54.97 -30.62
C LYS A 5 -43.70 53.58 -30.02
N ALA A 6 -43.10 52.71 -30.80
CA ALA A 6 -42.61 51.41 -30.31
C ALA A 6 -41.29 51.62 -29.57
N GLY A 7 -41.27 51.30 -28.27
CA GLY A 7 -40.05 51.29 -27.48
C GLY A 7 -39.33 49.94 -27.63
N LEU A 8 -38.10 49.97 -28.12
CA LEU A 8 -37.21 48.81 -28.12
C LEU A 8 -36.55 48.69 -26.74
N THR A 9 -36.93 47.64 -26.02
CA THR A 9 -36.24 47.29 -24.74
C THR A 9 -35.07 46.35 -25.10
N ALA A 10 -33.86 46.86 -24.98
CA ALA A 10 -32.63 46.06 -25.14
C ALA A 10 -32.44 45.20 -23.89
N LEU A 11 -32.51 43.87 -24.09
CA LEU A 11 -32.23 42.89 -23.06
C LEU A 11 -30.70 42.69 -22.99
N ALA A 12 -30.03 43.21 -21.97
CA ALA A 12 -28.61 42.96 -21.73
C ALA A 12 -28.44 41.54 -21.17
N ILE A 13 -27.90 40.62 -21.97
CA ILE A 13 -27.49 39.30 -21.49
C ILE A 13 -26.16 39.41 -20.80
N LEU A 14 -26.18 39.28 -19.48
CA LEU A 14 -24.99 39.21 -18.64
C LEU A 14 -24.37 37.83 -18.80
N MET A 15 -23.30 37.71 -19.60
CA MET A 15 -22.48 36.49 -19.67
C MET A 15 -21.67 36.35 -18.37
N LEU A 16 -22.08 35.45 -17.46
CA LEU A 16 -21.24 35.01 -16.37
C LEU A 16 -20.11 34.12 -16.95
N ALA A 17 -18.91 34.69 -17.00
CA ALA A 17 -17.71 33.89 -17.24
C ALA A 17 -17.49 32.99 -16.05
N SER A 18 -17.76 31.68 -16.18
CA SER A 18 -17.35 30.67 -15.19
C SER A 18 -15.83 30.60 -15.20
N GLN A 19 -15.19 31.14 -14.16
CA GLN A 19 -13.77 30.90 -13.93
C GLN A 19 -13.62 29.43 -13.53
N GLY A 20 -13.27 28.59 -14.50
CA GLY A 20 -12.86 27.22 -14.24
C GLY A 20 -11.62 27.25 -13.32
N THR A 21 -11.76 26.79 -12.09
CA THR A 21 -10.63 26.54 -11.22
C THR A 21 -9.80 25.44 -11.86
N SER A 22 -8.68 25.79 -12.48
CA SER A 22 -7.68 24.85 -12.93
C SER A 22 -7.24 24.03 -11.72
N ALA A 23 -7.31 22.68 -11.83
CA ALA A 23 -6.73 21.82 -10.81
C ALA A 23 -5.27 22.23 -10.59
N PRO A 24 -4.77 22.24 -9.33
CA PRO A 24 -3.40 22.60 -9.06
C PRO A 24 -2.47 21.68 -9.86
N ALA A 25 -1.41 22.28 -10.40
CA ALA A 25 -0.36 21.55 -11.09
C ALA A 25 0.20 20.48 -10.14
N ALA A 26 0.23 19.22 -10.57
CA ALA A 26 0.68 18.10 -9.76
C ALA A 26 1.79 17.33 -10.49
N ALA A 27 2.77 16.87 -9.74
CA ALA A 27 3.90 16.08 -10.24
C ALA A 27 3.79 14.61 -9.79
N THR A 28 4.47 13.73 -10.52
CA THR A 28 4.65 12.34 -10.11
C THR A 28 6.07 12.12 -9.64
N VAL A 29 6.23 11.50 -8.47
CA VAL A 29 7.51 10.96 -8.02
C VAL A 29 7.54 9.48 -8.25
N SER A 30 8.50 9.00 -9.03
CA SER A 30 8.66 7.58 -9.33
C SER A 30 10.10 7.15 -9.13
N GLY A 31 10.31 5.85 -8.98
CA GLY A 31 11.67 5.33 -8.82
C GLY A 31 11.73 3.84 -8.66
N LYS A 32 12.90 3.40 -8.20
CA LYS A 32 13.20 1.99 -7.95
C LYS A 32 13.78 1.81 -6.56
N VAL A 33 13.49 0.66 -5.98
CA VAL A 33 14.13 0.21 -4.75
C VAL A 33 14.98 -1.01 -5.07
N THR A 34 16.24 -0.98 -4.68
CA THR A 34 17.20 -2.06 -4.94
C THR A 34 17.89 -2.50 -3.66
N LEU A 35 18.42 -3.72 -3.69
CA LEU A 35 19.30 -4.27 -2.64
C LEU A 35 20.75 -4.27 -3.14
N SER A 36 21.64 -3.60 -2.41
CA SER A 36 23.08 -3.67 -2.61
C SER A 36 23.68 -4.80 -1.79
N GLY A 37 24.67 -5.48 -2.33
CA GLY A 37 25.29 -6.65 -1.72
C GLY A 37 24.59 -7.96 -2.12
N THR A 38 24.91 -9.03 -1.40
CA THR A 38 24.38 -10.38 -1.70
C THR A 38 23.08 -10.61 -0.92
N ALA A 39 21.99 -10.87 -1.64
CA ALA A 39 20.73 -11.26 -1.02
C ALA A 39 20.90 -12.54 -0.20
N PRO A 40 20.22 -12.67 0.96
CA PRO A 40 20.21 -13.93 1.71
C PRO A 40 19.70 -15.07 0.81
N LYS A 41 20.36 -16.22 0.86
CA LYS A 41 19.88 -17.40 0.15
C LYS A 41 18.60 -17.89 0.81
N ALA A 42 17.47 -17.76 0.11
CA ALA A 42 16.21 -18.31 0.57
C ALA A 42 16.31 -19.85 0.72
N LYS A 43 15.72 -20.35 1.80
CA LYS A 43 15.50 -21.79 2.02
C LYS A 43 14.00 -22.03 2.03
N PRO A 44 13.51 -23.07 1.35
CA PRO A 44 12.09 -23.41 1.42
C PRO A 44 11.59 -23.50 2.86
N LEU A 45 10.34 -23.07 3.06
CA LEU A 45 9.69 -23.14 4.37
C LEU A 45 9.45 -24.60 4.75
N ASP A 46 9.63 -24.93 6.02
CA ASP A 46 9.37 -26.27 6.55
C ASP A 46 7.87 -26.45 6.85
N LEU A 47 7.17 -27.14 5.96
CA LEU A 47 5.75 -27.46 6.06
C LEU A 47 5.49 -28.85 6.66
N SER A 48 6.51 -29.57 7.11
CA SER A 48 6.45 -30.99 7.46
C SER A 48 5.39 -31.37 8.51
N LYS A 49 4.97 -30.42 9.33
CA LYS A 49 3.93 -30.61 10.37
C LYS A 49 2.50 -30.55 9.85
N GLU A 50 2.31 -30.10 8.60
CA GLU A 50 0.99 -29.86 8.00
C GLU A 50 0.90 -30.62 6.66
N PRO A 51 0.42 -31.87 6.67
CA PRO A 51 0.41 -32.75 5.47
C PRO A 51 -0.32 -32.15 4.27
N GLU A 52 -1.40 -31.39 4.48
CA GLU A 52 -2.12 -30.76 3.38
C GLU A 52 -1.29 -29.66 2.72
N CYS A 53 -0.56 -28.86 3.49
CA CYS A 53 0.35 -27.85 2.98
C CYS A 53 1.53 -28.48 2.21
N VAL A 54 2.09 -29.59 2.75
CA VAL A 54 3.12 -30.35 2.04
C VAL A 54 2.62 -30.84 0.69
N LYS A 55 1.40 -31.39 0.64
CA LYS A 55 0.80 -31.86 -0.60
C LYS A 55 0.55 -30.75 -1.61
N MET A 56 0.05 -29.61 -1.17
CA MET A 56 -0.20 -28.45 -2.03
C MET A 56 1.08 -27.91 -2.66
N HIS A 57 2.20 -27.95 -1.94
CA HIS A 57 3.48 -27.40 -2.37
C HIS A 57 4.55 -28.44 -2.73
N ALA A 58 4.11 -29.68 -3.05
CA ALA A 58 5.03 -30.75 -3.42
C ALA A 58 5.85 -30.47 -4.70
N ALA A 59 5.22 -29.78 -5.68
CA ALA A 59 5.88 -29.41 -6.93
C ALA A 59 6.63 -28.07 -6.85
N GLU A 60 6.13 -27.13 -6.05
CA GLU A 60 6.69 -25.79 -5.90
C GLU A 60 6.75 -25.43 -4.41
N PRO A 61 7.88 -25.68 -3.74
CA PRO A 61 8.03 -25.40 -2.32
C PRO A 61 7.89 -23.90 -1.99
N LEU A 62 7.11 -23.58 -0.98
CA LEU A 62 6.95 -22.21 -0.50
C LEU A 62 8.30 -21.62 -0.06
N GLN A 63 8.53 -20.39 -0.48
CA GLN A 63 9.71 -19.62 -0.10
C GLN A 63 9.35 -18.54 0.92
N PRO A 64 10.27 -18.14 1.79
CA PRO A 64 10.07 -16.99 2.66
C PRO A 64 9.98 -15.71 1.83
N GLU A 65 9.08 -14.80 2.23
CA GLU A 65 8.86 -13.52 1.53
C GLU A 65 9.46 -12.30 2.25
N ASN A 66 10.15 -12.53 3.36
CA ASN A 66 10.80 -11.47 4.14
C ASN A 66 11.95 -10.75 3.43
N VAL A 67 12.55 -11.38 2.41
CA VAL A 67 13.49 -10.74 1.47
C VAL A 67 13.30 -11.36 0.10
N VAL A 68 12.65 -10.66 -0.80
CA VAL A 68 12.45 -11.08 -2.19
C VAL A 68 13.16 -10.12 -3.12
N VAL A 69 14.14 -10.63 -3.86
CA VAL A 69 14.96 -9.85 -4.79
C VAL A 69 14.76 -10.36 -6.21
N GLY A 70 14.24 -9.50 -7.06
CA GLY A 70 14.03 -9.75 -8.49
C GLY A 70 15.25 -9.45 -9.35
N PRO A 71 15.12 -9.59 -10.67
CA PRO A 71 16.19 -9.27 -11.63
C PRO A 71 16.72 -7.85 -11.44
N GLY A 72 18.03 -7.67 -11.55
CA GLY A 72 18.66 -6.36 -11.35
C GLY A 72 18.70 -5.88 -9.91
N ASN A 73 18.65 -6.81 -8.95
CA ASN A 73 18.62 -6.55 -7.52
C ASN A 73 17.41 -5.72 -7.05
N MET A 74 16.30 -5.80 -7.76
CA MET A 74 15.06 -5.10 -7.40
C MET A 74 14.46 -5.69 -6.14
N LEU A 75 14.21 -4.83 -5.13
CA LEU A 75 13.70 -5.26 -3.83
C LEU A 75 12.18 -5.14 -3.79
N ARG A 76 11.49 -6.27 -3.57
CA ARG A 76 10.04 -6.36 -3.40
C ARG A 76 9.62 -6.04 -1.96
N ASN A 77 8.33 -5.81 -1.76
CA ASN A 77 7.70 -5.61 -0.45
C ASN A 77 8.20 -4.37 0.31
N VAL A 78 8.73 -3.37 -0.39
CA VAL A 78 9.08 -2.08 0.20
C VAL A 78 7.89 -1.15 0.13
N VAL A 79 7.49 -0.57 1.27
CA VAL A 79 6.48 0.49 1.32
C VAL A 79 7.17 1.83 1.17
N VAL A 80 6.87 2.54 0.08
CA VAL A 80 7.35 3.91 -0.17
C VAL A 80 6.18 4.87 0.01
N TYR A 81 6.33 5.87 0.86
CA TYR A 81 5.23 6.77 1.21
C TYR A 81 5.70 8.18 1.57
N ILE A 82 4.79 9.15 1.49
CA ILE A 82 5.02 10.50 1.99
C ILE A 82 4.87 10.48 3.51
N SER A 83 5.97 10.71 4.22
CA SER A 83 5.99 10.74 5.68
C SER A 83 5.98 12.14 6.27
N GLY A 84 6.13 13.18 5.44
CA GLY A 84 6.09 14.58 5.88
C GLY A 84 5.95 15.57 4.73
N GLY A 85 5.50 16.78 5.05
CA GLY A 85 5.35 17.87 4.11
C GLY A 85 4.01 17.92 3.36
N LEU A 86 3.12 16.93 3.56
CA LEU A 86 1.81 16.88 2.93
C LEU A 86 0.71 16.96 4.00
N ALA A 87 -0.16 17.97 3.88
CA ALA A 87 -1.45 17.96 4.57
C ALA A 87 -2.41 17.14 3.71
N ASP A 88 -2.50 15.83 3.99
CA ASP A 88 -3.32 14.92 3.20
C ASP A 88 -4.77 14.89 3.71
N GLU A 89 -5.63 15.63 3.02
CA GLU A 89 -7.06 15.70 3.26
C GLU A 89 -7.86 14.74 2.37
N THR A 90 -7.18 13.88 1.63
CA THR A 90 -7.83 12.89 0.74
C THR A 90 -8.75 11.99 1.55
N PRO A 91 -10.02 11.84 1.17
CA PRO A 91 -10.94 10.95 1.86
C PRO A 91 -10.42 9.51 1.91
N VAL A 92 -10.71 8.81 3.00
CA VAL A 92 -10.39 7.38 3.10
C VAL A 92 -11.17 6.62 2.03
N PRO A 93 -10.52 5.74 1.25
CA PRO A 93 -11.23 4.95 0.24
C PRO A 93 -12.37 4.13 0.87
N PRO A 94 -13.59 4.16 0.28
CA PRO A 94 -14.73 3.42 0.81
C PRO A 94 -14.62 1.91 0.61
N ASN A 95 -13.78 1.48 -0.30
CA ASN A 95 -13.58 0.05 -0.60
C ASN A 95 -12.57 -0.55 0.38
N ALA A 96 -12.94 -1.70 0.94
CA ALA A 96 -12.03 -2.49 1.75
C ALA A 96 -10.88 -3.05 0.90
N VAL A 97 -9.68 -3.10 1.47
CA VAL A 97 -8.57 -3.90 0.91
C VAL A 97 -8.74 -5.36 1.32
N MET A 98 -8.28 -6.27 0.46
CA MET A 98 -8.45 -7.71 0.70
C MET A 98 -7.17 -8.32 1.26
N TYR A 99 -7.34 -9.22 2.23
CA TYR A 99 -6.26 -10.02 2.79
C TYR A 99 -6.73 -11.46 2.93
N ASP A 100 -6.23 -12.34 2.05
CA ASP A 100 -6.69 -13.72 1.99
C ASP A 100 -5.64 -14.71 2.47
N GLN A 101 -6.10 -15.81 3.03
CA GLN A 101 -5.34 -16.96 3.45
C GLN A 101 -5.63 -18.09 2.47
N GLN A 102 -4.69 -18.34 1.57
CA GLN A 102 -4.85 -19.34 0.52
C GLN A 102 -3.51 -20.01 0.20
N GLY A 103 -3.52 -21.31 0.03
CA GLY A 103 -2.30 -22.06 -0.27
C GLY A 103 -1.30 -22.06 0.89
N CYS A 104 -1.78 -22.14 2.13
CA CYS A 104 -0.94 -22.14 3.33
C CYS A 104 -0.06 -20.91 3.52
N HIS A 105 -0.45 -19.78 2.95
CA HIS A 105 0.23 -18.49 3.14
C HIS A 105 -0.77 -17.32 3.07
N TYR A 106 -0.34 -16.13 3.42
CA TYR A 106 -1.07 -14.91 3.13
C TYR A 106 -0.78 -14.51 1.68
N THR A 107 -1.82 -14.29 0.87
CA THR A 107 -1.66 -13.97 -0.56
C THR A 107 -0.96 -12.64 -0.83
N THR A 108 -0.88 -11.80 0.19
CA THR A 108 -0.17 -10.52 0.17
C THR A 108 0.74 -10.43 1.38
N HIS A 109 2.06 -10.42 1.17
CA HIS A 109 3.02 -10.37 2.27
C HIS A 109 3.02 -9.02 3.00
N VAL A 110 3.01 -7.91 2.25
CA VAL A 110 2.93 -6.55 2.80
C VAL A 110 1.71 -5.84 2.22
N LEU A 111 0.69 -5.63 3.05
CA LEU A 111 -0.53 -4.91 2.69
C LEU A 111 -0.50 -3.51 3.29
N ALA A 112 -0.37 -2.48 2.46
CA ALA A 112 -0.47 -1.08 2.88
C ALA A 112 -1.87 -0.52 2.62
N PHE A 113 -2.41 0.23 3.59
CA PHE A 113 -3.74 0.84 3.50
C PHE A 113 -3.88 2.03 4.46
N ARG A 114 -4.97 2.78 4.29
CA ARG A 114 -5.21 4.01 5.05
C ARG A 114 -5.72 3.73 6.46
N VAL A 115 -5.35 4.59 7.40
CA VAL A 115 -6.04 4.70 8.70
C VAL A 115 -7.54 4.86 8.45
N GLY A 116 -8.37 4.06 9.12
CA GLY A 116 -9.82 4.04 8.95
C GLY A 116 -10.35 3.25 7.75
N GLN A 117 -9.48 2.82 6.83
CA GLN A 117 -9.89 1.92 5.74
C GLN A 117 -10.07 0.50 6.26
N GLU A 118 -11.12 -0.16 5.82
CA GLU A 118 -11.35 -1.56 6.17
C GLU A 118 -10.37 -2.49 5.46
N VAL A 119 -9.82 -3.44 6.21
CA VAL A 119 -9.21 -4.66 5.67
C VAL A 119 -10.21 -5.79 5.80
N LYS A 120 -10.58 -6.42 4.68
CA LYS A 120 -11.47 -7.57 4.61
C LYS A 120 -10.65 -8.85 4.54
N ILE A 121 -10.82 -9.71 5.52
CA ILE A 121 -9.98 -10.89 5.76
C ILE A 121 -10.80 -12.14 5.47
N SER A 122 -10.24 -13.02 4.64
CA SER A 122 -10.84 -14.28 4.21
C SER A 122 -9.91 -15.48 4.45
N ASN A 123 -10.51 -16.67 4.47
CA ASN A 123 -9.81 -17.94 4.43
C ASN A 123 -10.36 -18.74 3.24
N SER A 124 -9.57 -18.86 2.18
CA SER A 124 -9.91 -19.60 0.95
C SER A 124 -9.37 -21.03 0.94
N ASP A 125 -8.63 -21.44 1.97
CA ASP A 125 -8.17 -22.81 2.13
C ASP A 125 -9.26 -23.74 2.73
N PRO A 126 -9.23 -25.05 2.46
CA PRO A 126 -10.17 -26.01 3.01
C PRO A 126 -9.87 -26.43 4.45
N PHE A 127 -8.97 -25.75 5.15
CA PHE A 127 -8.58 -25.97 6.54
C PHE A 127 -8.45 -24.65 7.30
N SER A 128 -8.29 -24.76 8.61
CA SER A 128 -8.31 -23.60 9.51
C SER A 128 -7.00 -22.82 9.44
N HIS A 129 -7.14 -21.51 9.45
CA HIS A 129 -6.06 -20.56 9.67
C HIS A 129 -6.37 -19.67 10.87
N ASN A 130 -5.38 -18.89 11.24
CA ASN A 130 -5.50 -17.90 12.29
C ASN A 130 -4.86 -16.61 11.79
N ILE A 131 -5.49 -15.50 12.09
CA ILE A 131 -4.92 -14.19 11.83
C ILE A 131 -4.68 -13.45 13.14
N HIS A 132 -3.42 -13.08 13.36
CA HIS A 132 -2.95 -12.43 14.58
C HIS A 132 -2.08 -11.22 14.24
N PRO A 133 -2.66 -10.03 14.02
CA PRO A 133 -1.93 -8.78 13.93
C PRO A 133 -1.39 -8.40 15.31
N ILE A 134 -0.07 -8.39 15.46
CA ILE A 134 0.65 -8.08 16.72
C ILE A 134 0.85 -6.56 16.82
N ALA A 135 -0.25 -5.84 17.06
CA ALA A 135 -0.26 -4.40 17.18
C ALA A 135 0.29 -3.94 18.52
N LYS A 136 0.96 -2.79 18.56
CA LYS A 136 1.49 -2.14 19.77
C LYS A 136 0.87 -0.78 20.03
N ILE A 137 0.40 -0.10 18.98
CA ILE A 137 -0.23 1.22 19.03
C ILE A 137 -1.74 1.07 18.90
N ASN A 138 -2.19 0.27 17.95
CA ASN A 138 -3.59 -0.14 17.83
C ASN A 138 -3.90 -1.29 18.78
N ARG A 139 -5.18 -1.66 18.86
CA ARG A 139 -5.60 -2.83 19.62
C ARG A 139 -5.12 -4.11 18.96
N GLU A 140 -4.37 -4.93 19.68
CA GLU A 140 -4.01 -6.29 19.28
C GLU A 140 -5.25 -7.19 19.34
N TRP A 141 -5.38 -8.10 18.38
CA TRP A 141 -6.44 -9.10 18.35
C TRP A 141 -5.97 -10.37 17.64
N ASN A 142 -6.67 -11.46 17.88
CA ASN A 142 -6.35 -12.78 17.37
C ASN A 142 -7.65 -13.51 17.04
N LYS A 143 -7.78 -14.03 15.82
CA LYS A 143 -9.00 -14.68 15.36
C LYS A 143 -8.70 -15.89 14.50
N ILE A 144 -9.31 -17.02 14.85
CA ILE A 144 -9.32 -18.22 14.02
C ILE A 144 -10.38 -18.08 12.92
N GLN A 145 -10.06 -18.54 11.71
CA GLN A 145 -10.99 -18.67 10.59
C GLN A 145 -11.05 -20.13 10.15
N LEU A 146 -12.21 -20.73 10.34
CA LEU A 146 -12.49 -22.08 9.87
C LEU A 146 -12.75 -22.07 8.34
N PRO A 147 -12.61 -23.22 7.66
CA PRO A 147 -12.97 -23.33 6.25
C PRO A 147 -14.42 -22.89 6.03
N GLY A 148 -14.66 -22.16 4.94
CA GLY A 148 -15.99 -21.67 4.59
C GLY A 148 -16.57 -20.59 5.50
N THR A 149 -15.82 -20.09 6.49
CA THR A 149 -16.25 -18.96 7.32
C THR A 149 -16.36 -17.70 6.47
N PRO A 150 -17.47 -16.93 6.57
CA PRO A 150 -17.58 -15.66 5.86
C PRO A 150 -16.43 -14.72 6.19
N PRO A 151 -15.93 -13.94 5.22
CA PRO A 151 -14.96 -12.89 5.48
C PRO A 151 -15.46 -11.90 6.52
N PHE A 152 -14.54 -11.30 7.28
CA PHE A 152 -14.85 -10.23 8.20
C PHE A 152 -13.95 -9.02 7.93
N SER A 153 -14.42 -7.82 8.31
CA SER A 153 -13.68 -6.58 8.18
C SER A 153 -13.16 -6.09 9.52
N TYR A 154 -12.02 -5.40 9.48
CA TYR A 154 -11.45 -4.69 10.60
C TYR A 154 -10.82 -3.37 10.11
N ALA A 155 -10.88 -2.30 10.91
CA ALA A 155 -10.23 -1.03 10.63
C ALA A 155 -9.31 -0.63 11.77
N TYR A 156 -8.25 0.09 11.45
CA TYR A 156 -7.25 0.57 12.41
C TYR A 156 -7.33 2.10 12.52
N ASP A 157 -7.28 2.61 13.73
CA ASP A 157 -7.46 4.04 14.03
C ASP A 157 -6.16 4.84 14.00
N ARG A 158 -5.02 4.16 14.02
CA ARG A 158 -3.70 4.76 14.13
C ARG A 158 -2.73 4.18 13.13
N GLU A 159 -1.82 5.04 12.65
CA GLU A 159 -0.69 4.62 11.84
C GLU A 159 0.22 3.66 12.59
N GLU A 160 0.51 2.52 11.97
CA GLU A 160 1.35 1.49 12.55
C GLU A 160 1.81 0.47 11.49
N PHE A 161 3.00 -0.07 11.67
CA PHE A 161 3.55 -1.19 10.92
C PHE A 161 3.38 -2.45 11.76
N ILE A 162 2.39 -3.28 11.43
CA ILE A 162 1.89 -4.36 12.29
C ILE A 162 2.30 -5.70 11.71
N PRO A 163 3.19 -6.47 12.39
CA PRO A 163 3.43 -7.86 12.00
C PRO A 163 2.15 -8.67 12.11
N VAL A 164 1.86 -9.49 11.09
CA VAL A 164 0.73 -10.41 11.07
C VAL A 164 1.25 -11.84 11.04
N LYS A 165 0.71 -12.71 11.91
CA LYS A 165 1.11 -14.11 12.02
C LYS A 165 -0.09 -15.04 12.04
N CYS A 166 0.14 -16.29 11.63
CA CYS A 166 -0.74 -17.40 11.93
C CYS A 166 -0.17 -18.18 13.12
N ASN A 167 -0.97 -18.44 14.17
CA ASN A 167 -0.52 -19.21 15.33
C ASN A 167 -0.58 -20.73 15.08
N ILE A 168 -1.25 -21.16 13.99
CA ILE A 168 -1.33 -22.56 13.56
C ILE A 168 -0.12 -22.89 12.68
N HIS A 169 0.13 -22.06 11.67
CA HIS A 169 1.18 -22.25 10.67
C HIS A 169 2.28 -21.20 10.90
N SER A 170 3.31 -21.58 11.61
CA SER A 170 4.38 -20.65 12.09
C SER A 170 5.15 -19.93 10.97
N TRP A 171 5.11 -20.46 9.75
CA TRP A 171 5.72 -19.84 8.58
C TRP A 171 4.85 -18.76 7.93
N MET A 172 3.52 -18.74 8.17
CA MET A 172 2.61 -17.71 7.64
C MET A 172 2.82 -16.39 8.37
N GLN A 173 3.47 -15.47 7.69
CA GLN A 173 3.79 -14.15 8.19
C GLN A 173 3.54 -13.09 7.12
N GLY A 174 3.27 -11.86 7.55
CA GLY A 174 3.10 -10.69 6.70
C GLY A 174 3.04 -9.42 7.52
N TYR A 175 2.68 -8.31 6.87
CA TYR A 175 2.57 -7.01 7.51
C TYR A 175 1.33 -6.26 7.06
N PHE A 176 0.62 -5.66 8.02
CA PHE A 176 -0.28 -4.55 7.76
C PHE A 176 0.49 -3.25 7.97
N VAL A 177 0.54 -2.41 6.94
CA VAL A 177 1.15 -1.09 7.00
C VAL A 177 0.03 -0.06 6.92
N VAL A 178 -0.37 0.42 8.08
CA VAL A 178 -1.48 1.38 8.24
C VAL A 178 -0.92 2.79 8.17
N LEU A 179 -1.31 3.58 7.17
CA LEU A 179 -0.75 4.88 6.86
C LEU A 179 -1.80 6.00 6.93
N ARG A 180 -1.40 7.19 7.37
CA ARG A 180 -2.24 8.39 7.32
C ARG A 180 -2.30 8.98 5.91
N THR A 181 -1.21 8.92 5.17
CA THR A 181 -1.12 9.46 3.82
C THR A 181 -1.82 8.58 2.80
N SER A 182 -2.40 9.18 1.76
CA SER A 182 -2.91 8.50 0.57
C SER A 182 -1.81 8.21 -0.46
N HIS A 183 -0.64 8.84 -0.30
CA HIS A 183 0.46 8.76 -1.23
C HIS A 183 1.46 7.69 -0.77
N PHE A 184 1.19 6.46 -1.15
CA PHE A 184 2.07 5.32 -0.89
C PHE A 184 2.01 4.31 -2.04
N ALA A 185 3.05 3.51 -2.13
CA ALA A 185 3.16 2.36 -3.04
C ALA A 185 3.90 1.22 -2.35
N VAL A 186 3.60 -0.02 -2.72
CA VAL A 186 4.36 -1.20 -2.32
C VAL A 186 5.06 -1.74 -3.55
N THR A 187 6.38 -1.96 -3.47
CA THR A 187 7.15 -2.43 -4.62
C THR A 187 6.85 -3.89 -4.95
N GLY A 188 6.62 -4.16 -6.24
CA GLY A 188 6.49 -5.49 -6.81
C GLY A 188 7.86 -6.11 -7.18
N GLU A 189 7.85 -7.12 -8.06
CA GLU A 189 9.04 -7.83 -8.52
C GLU A 189 10.03 -6.94 -9.28
N ASP A 190 9.54 -5.88 -9.91
CA ASP A 190 10.34 -4.91 -10.65
C ASP A 190 10.94 -3.82 -9.74
N GLY A 191 10.66 -3.85 -8.43
CA GLY A 191 11.13 -2.90 -7.43
C GLY A 191 10.68 -1.46 -7.66
N ARG A 192 9.72 -1.22 -8.57
CA ARG A 192 9.27 0.14 -8.92
C ARG A 192 8.22 0.65 -7.95
N PHE A 193 8.18 1.97 -7.80
CA PHE A 193 7.10 2.69 -7.13
C PHE A 193 6.72 3.95 -7.89
N MET A 194 5.51 4.44 -7.64
CA MET A 194 5.00 5.69 -8.16
C MET A 194 4.09 6.35 -7.11
N LEU A 195 4.34 7.63 -6.85
CA LEU A 195 3.53 8.50 -6.00
C LEU A 195 3.00 9.63 -6.89
N PRO A 196 1.77 9.54 -7.38
CA PRO A 196 1.18 10.51 -8.28
C PRO A 196 0.64 11.74 -7.54
N ASP A 197 0.30 12.78 -8.29
CA ASP A 197 -0.53 13.92 -7.89
C ASP A 197 0.01 14.72 -6.70
N LEU A 198 1.34 14.89 -6.63
CA LEU A 198 1.97 15.72 -5.60
C LEU A 198 2.00 17.19 -6.04
N PRO A 199 1.33 18.09 -5.32
CA PRO A 199 1.41 19.53 -5.59
C PRO A 199 2.82 20.07 -5.32
N PRO A 200 3.15 21.30 -5.80
CA PRO A 200 4.40 21.96 -5.42
C PRO A 200 4.55 22.04 -3.90
N GLY A 201 5.73 21.67 -3.40
CA GLY A 201 6.01 21.61 -1.96
C GLY A 201 7.32 20.89 -1.64
N ARG A 202 7.68 20.88 -0.37
CA ARG A 202 8.81 20.11 0.17
C ARG A 202 8.28 18.90 0.89
N TYR A 203 8.77 17.71 0.53
CA TYR A 203 8.27 16.43 1.00
C TYR A 203 9.39 15.59 1.59
N THR A 204 9.03 14.84 2.60
CA THR A 204 9.82 13.73 3.14
C THR A 204 9.25 12.42 2.61
N ILE A 205 10.02 11.68 1.83
CA ILE A 205 9.64 10.36 1.29
C ILE A 205 10.39 9.30 2.05
N THR A 206 9.66 8.34 2.57
CA THR A 206 10.19 7.23 3.37
C THR A 206 9.97 5.92 2.62
N ALA A 207 11.00 5.08 2.57
CA ALA A 207 10.96 3.70 2.14
C ALA A 207 11.19 2.80 3.35
N TRP A 208 10.28 1.87 3.61
CA TRP A 208 10.37 0.90 4.70
C TRP A 208 10.38 -0.53 4.17
N HIS A 209 11.25 -1.35 4.73
CA HIS A 209 11.29 -2.80 4.48
C HIS A 209 11.45 -3.55 5.80
N GLU A 210 10.69 -4.63 6.00
CA GLU A 210 10.65 -5.37 7.27
C GLU A 210 12.02 -5.84 7.77
N SER A 211 12.90 -6.30 6.87
CA SER A 211 14.22 -6.82 7.21
C SER A 211 15.32 -5.77 7.27
N TYR A 212 15.17 -4.66 6.51
CA TYR A 212 16.22 -3.66 6.33
C TYR A 212 15.92 -2.32 7.01
N GLY A 213 14.70 -2.15 7.55
CA GLY A 213 14.31 -0.93 8.26
C GLY A 213 13.91 0.19 7.31
N THR A 214 14.24 1.42 7.68
CA THR A 214 13.72 2.64 7.06
C THR A 214 14.83 3.47 6.44
N GLN A 215 14.56 4.03 5.25
CA GLN A 215 15.35 5.08 4.63
C GLN A 215 14.46 6.28 4.30
N THR A 216 15.02 7.49 4.36
CA THR A 216 14.26 8.71 4.17
C THR A 216 15.05 9.65 3.25
N GLN A 217 14.35 10.31 2.33
CA GLN A 217 14.91 11.35 1.45
C GLN A 217 13.95 12.54 1.40
N GLU A 218 14.53 13.74 1.29
CA GLU A 218 13.76 14.97 1.07
C GLU A 218 13.80 15.36 -0.40
N ILE A 219 12.66 15.81 -0.93
CA ILE A 219 12.54 16.36 -2.28
C ILE A 219 11.78 17.69 -2.25
N THR A 220 12.00 18.50 -3.27
CA THR A 220 11.21 19.72 -3.51
C THR A 220 10.57 19.62 -4.88
N ILE A 221 9.25 19.73 -4.94
CA ILE A 221 8.48 19.80 -6.18
C ILE A 221 8.14 21.27 -6.42
N THR A 222 8.56 21.80 -7.58
CA THR A 222 8.38 23.21 -7.94
C THR A 222 7.30 23.42 -9.02
N GLY A 223 6.89 22.36 -9.70
CA GLY A 223 5.94 22.44 -10.83
C GLY A 223 5.29 21.08 -11.10
N THR A 224 5.00 20.79 -12.37
CA THR A 224 4.36 19.55 -12.82
C THR A 224 5.35 18.49 -13.31
N GLU A 225 6.63 18.78 -13.30
CA GLU A 225 7.65 17.86 -13.82
C GLU A 225 7.81 16.65 -12.90
N SER A 226 7.74 15.46 -13.50
CA SER A 226 7.98 14.21 -12.78
C SER A 226 9.42 14.13 -12.28
N GLN A 227 9.60 13.62 -11.07
CA GLN A 227 10.91 13.43 -10.46
C GLN A 227 11.22 11.94 -10.27
N THR A 228 12.50 11.59 -10.37
CA THR A 228 12.98 10.24 -10.12
C THR A 228 13.72 10.20 -8.79
N LEU A 229 13.30 9.27 -7.90
CA LEU A 229 13.90 9.03 -6.60
C LEU A 229 14.16 7.54 -6.42
N ASN A 230 15.40 7.16 -6.11
CA ASN A 230 15.73 5.75 -5.91
C ASN A 230 16.18 5.50 -4.46
N PHE A 231 15.85 4.30 -3.95
CA PHE A 231 16.32 3.82 -2.66
C PHE A 231 17.22 2.59 -2.83
N VAL A 232 18.29 2.53 -2.04
CA VAL A 232 19.22 1.40 -2.07
C VAL A 232 19.39 0.87 -0.66
N PHE A 233 18.77 -0.26 -0.35
CA PHE A 233 19.01 -0.97 0.90
C PHE A 233 20.30 -1.79 0.80
N THR A 234 20.95 -2.04 1.93
CA THR A 234 22.18 -2.85 1.98
C THR A 234 21.87 -4.18 2.66
N ALA A 235 22.25 -5.26 2.01
CA ALA A 235 22.13 -6.60 2.58
C ALA A 235 22.94 -6.67 3.90
N LYS A 236 22.33 -7.28 4.92
CA LYS A 236 23.03 -7.55 6.17
C LYS A 236 23.98 -8.75 5.96
N PRO A 237 25.15 -8.74 6.60
CA PRO A 237 26.10 -9.86 6.56
C PRO A 237 25.50 -11.19 7.02
#